data_0d411f73db7a63f6abcc88c8c50b3d18
#
_entry.id   0d411f73db7a63f6abcc88c8c50b3d18
#
_cell.length_a   1.000
_cell.length_b   1.000
_cell.length_c   1.000
_cell.angle_alpha   90.00
_cell.angle_beta   90.00
_cell.angle_gamma   90.00
#
_symmetry.space_group_name_H-M   'P 1'
#
loop_
_entity.id
_entity.type
_entity.pdbx_description
1 polymer ?
#
loop_
_entity_poly.entity_id
_entity_poly.type
_entity_poly.pdbx_seq_one_letter_code
_entity_poly.pdbx_strand_id
1 'polypeptide(L)'
;EPHLVTTEATHITRTEATLNGLATIEGETEMPKLLFRYGTSESMNLSTSEVHAQGADVSLVLTGLKAGTTYYYMLQGNNGRTTTTSNMMSFTTQPNISPKLSSATLLSHGPMSAFVSYEITDDGGEPMTETGCYVYLTGEPESKQKYILENFDGKEGKIKLRIGNLERNAHYEFQPFARNTVGETLGTAIRYDTSDAITLNETGELTQLMGNHLYEYTHLTIAGTLNGEDLSCMRMMMGRDNNNEATSGKLSDIDLTDVHLAAGGMVGPYHHEAAENQI
;
A
#
# COMPACT_ATOMS: atom_id res chain seq x y z
N GLU A 1 44.67 3.37 29.60
CA GLU A 1 43.37 4.07 29.51
C GLU A 1 42.72 3.73 28.18
N PRO A 2 41.36 3.48 28.12
CA PRO A 2 40.76 3.19 26.81
C PRO A 2 40.77 4.41 25.88
N HIS A 3 41.07 4.17 24.64
CA HIS A 3 40.93 5.17 23.60
C HIS A 3 39.58 4.94 22.89
N LEU A 4 38.66 5.91 23.01
CA LEU A 4 37.32 5.85 22.46
C LEU A 4 37.15 6.92 21.35
N VAL A 5 36.55 6.51 20.23
CA VAL A 5 36.22 7.42 19.14
C VAL A 5 34.76 7.16 18.72
N THR A 6 33.96 8.20 18.64
CA THR A 6 32.65 8.13 17.99
C THR A 6 32.82 8.39 16.49
N THR A 7 32.22 7.56 15.65
CA THR A 7 32.24 7.69 14.20
C THR A 7 30.84 7.98 13.68
N GLU A 8 30.68 8.25 12.39
CA GLU A 8 29.41 8.64 11.78
C GLU A 8 28.33 7.57 11.99
N ALA A 9 27.13 8.02 12.31
CA ALA A 9 25.95 7.17 12.34
C ALA A 9 25.56 6.72 10.93
N THR A 10 25.08 5.48 10.82
CA THR A 10 24.66 4.87 9.56
C THR A 10 23.22 4.37 9.64
N HIS A 11 22.64 3.93 8.51
CA HIS A 11 21.26 3.39 8.44
C HIS A 11 20.23 4.30 9.12
N ILE A 12 20.36 5.62 8.87
CA ILE A 12 19.47 6.62 9.46
C ILE A 12 18.11 6.59 8.72
N THR A 13 17.07 6.28 9.47
CA THR A 13 15.67 6.30 9.02
C THR A 13 14.89 7.39 9.75
N ARG A 14 13.57 7.35 9.72
CA ARG A 14 12.69 8.23 10.50
C ARG A 14 12.75 7.95 12.00
N THR A 15 12.93 6.67 12.36
CA THR A 15 12.78 6.21 13.76
C THR A 15 13.96 5.41 14.28
N GLU A 16 15.00 5.21 13.47
CA GLU A 16 16.16 4.40 13.82
C GLU A 16 17.45 5.00 13.26
N ALA A 17 18.56 4.69 13.90
CA ALA A 17 19.90 4.94 13.41
C ALA A 17 20.87 3.93 14.03
N THR A 18 21.94 3.57 13.30
CA THR A 18 23.05 2.80 13.84
C THR A 18 24.13 3.75 14.33
N LEU A 19 24.35 3.77 15.63
CA LEU A 19 25.47 4.50 16.23
C LEU A 19 26.72 3.66 16.12
N ASN A 20 27.85 4.30 15.76
CA ASN A 20 29.13 3.64 15.54
C ASN A 20 30.25 4.30 16.32
N GLY A 21 31.24 3.52 16.67
CA GLY A 21 32.45 4.02 17.33
C GLY A 21 33.57 2.98 17.34
N LEU A 22 34.69 3.40 17.87
CA LEU A 22 35.87 2.56 18.06
C LEU A 22 36.27 2.59 19.53
N ALA A 23 36.66 1.43 20.07
CA ALA A 23 37.18 1.29 21.41
C ALA A 23 38.45 0.43 21.37
N THR A 24 39.57 0.99 21.77
CA THR A 24 40.84 0.28 21.87
C THR A 24 41.45 0.47 23.27
N ILE A 25 42.21 -0.51 23.72
CA ILE A 25 42.94 -0.45 24.97
C ILE A 25 44.39 -0.76 24.74
N GLU A 26 45.26 0.05 25.35
CA GLU A 26 46.69 -0.21 25.41
C GLU A 26 47.04 -1.00 26.68
N GLY A 27 47.71 -2.13 26.52
CA GLY A 27 48.12 -3.02 27.61
C GLY A 27 47.12 -4.13 27.97
N GLU A 28 47.42 -4.89 29.06
CA GLU A 28 46.63 -6.04 29.53
C GLU A 28 45.46 -5.65 30.45
N THR A 29 44.73 -4.62 30.12
CA THR A 29 43.54 -4.17 30.89
C THR A 29 42.26 -4.64 30.28
N GLU A 30 41.25 -4.95 31.06
CA GLU A 30 39.93 -5.33 30.56
C GLU A 30 39.22 -4.13 29.89
N MET A 31 38.47 -4.43 28.82
CA MET A 31 37.62 -3.45 28.17
C MET A 31 36.60 -2.89 29.19
N PRO A 32 36.46 -1.57 29.33
CA PRO A 32 35.44 -0.99 30.20
C PRO A 32 34.03 -1.32 29.66
N LYS A 33 33.04 -1.19 30.51
CA LYS A 33 31.64 -1.23 30.09
C LYS A 33 31.37 -0.04 29.19
N LEU A 34 30.96 -0.34 27.97
CA LEU A 34 30.68 0.64 26.93
C LEU A 34 29.19 0.92 26.82
N LEU A 35 28.83 2.15 26.56
CA LEU A 35 27.49 2.57 26.16
C LEU A 35 27.55 3.83 25.30
N PHE A 36 26.50 4.11 24.57
CA PHE A 36 26.33 5.41 23.93
C PHE A 36 25.49 6.34 24.82
N ARG A 37 26.00 7.56 25.03
CA ARG A 37 25.19 8.68 25.50
C ARG A 37 24.58 9.34 24.31
N TYR A 38 23.29 9.73 24.39
CA TYR A 38 22.61 10.41 23.29
C TYR A 38 21.51 11.35 23.79
N GLY A 39 21.01 12.19 22.91
CA GLY A 39 19.90 13.11 23.21
C GLY A 39 19.69 14.13 22.11
N THR A 40 18.64 14.91 22.24
CA THR A 40 18.30 16.00 21.30
C THR A 40 19.02 17.31 21.60
N SER A 41 19.89 17.31 22.58
CA SER A 41 20.82 18.41 22.90
C SER A 41 22.19 17.85 23.20
N GLU A 42 23.19 18.72 23.18
CA GLU A 42 24.59 18.37 23.49
C GLU A 42 24.80 17.79 24.91
N SER A 43 23.85 17.99 25.82
CA SER A 43 23.91 17.39 27.17
C SER A 43 23.65 15.88 27.18
N MET A 44 23.09 15.30 26.11
CA MET A 44 22.90 13.86 25.92
C MET A 44 22.38 13.14 27.18
N ASN A 45 21.18 13.49 27.63
CA ASN A 45 20.62 13.04 28.90
C ASN A 45 20.18 11.56 28.90
N LEU A 46 20.21 10.87 27.77
CA LEU A 46 19.85 9.48 27.60
C LEU A 46 21.10 8.60 27.44
N SER A 47 20.98 7.33 27.76
CA SER A 47 22.01 6.32 27.52
C SER A 47 21.40 5.04 26.99
N THR A 48 22.16 4.31 26.19
CA THR A 48 21.80 2.99 25.73
C THR A 48 22.04 1.94 26.82
N SER A 49 21.62 0.70 26.58
CA SER A 49 22.16 -0.45 27.30
C SER A 49 23.68 -0.60 27.03
N GLU A 50 24.33 -1.46 27.80
CA GLU A 50 25.72 -1.83 27.57
C GLU A 50 25.91 -2.40 26.16
N VAL A 51 26.98 -1.98 25.51
CA VAL A 51 27.41 -2.46 24.19
C VAL A 51 28.77 -3.14 24.30
N HIS A 52 29.03 -4.11 23.45
CA HIS A 52 30.28 -4.83 23.40
C HIS A 52 31.06 -4.52 22.12
N ALA A 53 32.36 -4.28 22.27
CA ALA A 53 33.23 -4.12 21.12
C ALA A 53 33.43 -5.47 20.40
N GLN A 54 33.37 -5.45 19.08
CA GLN A 54 33.78 -6.58 18.21
C GLN A 54 35.12 -6.25 17.58
N GLY A 55 36.20 -6.72 18.17
CA GLY A 55 37.53 -6.18 17.89
C GLY A 55 37.64 -4.76 18.43
N ALA A 56 37.88 -3.78 17.55
CA ALA A 56 37.86 -2.36 17.88
C ALA A 56 36.50 -1.69 17.64
N ASP A 57 35.62 -2.32 16.82
CA ASP A 57 34.36 -1.73 16.39
C ASP A 57 33.29 -1.84 17.48
N VAL A 58 32.56 -0.76 17.67
CA VAL A 58 31.39 -0.66 18.54
C VAL A 58 30.21 -0.15 17.74
N SER A 59 29.10 -0.90 17.71
CA SER A 59 27.93 -0.53 16.96
C SER A 59 26.65 -0.89 17.73
N LEU A 60 25.63 -0.03 17.61
CA LEU A 60 24.32 -0.25 18.21
C LEU A 60 23.22 0.37 17.32
N VAL A 61 22.16 -0.39 17.09
CA VAL A 61 20.93 0.15 16.48
C VAL A 61 20.11 0.84 17.55
N LEU A 62 19.90 2.14 17.40
CA LEU A 62 19.06 2.95 18.27
C LEU A 62 17.69 3.09 17.60
N THR A 63 16.63 2.72 18.32
CA THR A 63 15.25 2.72 17.84
C THR A 63 14.37 3.69 18.64
N GLY A 64 13.14 3.96 18.15
CA GLY A 64 12.19 4.83 18.85
C GLY A 64 12.56 6.32 18.76
N LEU A 65 13.32 6.70 17.77
CA LEU A 65 13.68 8.09 17.51
C LEU A 65 12.49 8.87 16.94
N LYS A 66 12.51 10.19 17.11
CA LYS A 66 11.56 11.10 16.47
C LYS A 66 12.06 11.47 15.07
N ALA A 67 11.14 11.48 14.10
CA ALA A 67 11.44 11.89 12.74
C ALA A 67 11.87 13.37 12.68
N GLY A 68 12.69 13.70 11.68
CA GLY A 68 13.17 15.08 11.43
C GLY A 68 13.91 15.71 12.60
N THR A 69 14.53 14.92 13.47
CA THR A 69 15.11 15.37 14.72
C THR A 69 16.62 15.14 14.73
N THR A 70 17.37 16.16 15.15
CA THR A 70 18.82 16.05 15.33
C THR A 70 19.11 15.45 16.69
N TYR A 71 19.94 14.41 16.70
CA TYR A 71 20.47 13.75 17.89
C TYR A 71 21.98 13.92 17.96
N TYR A 72 22.47 14.20 19.18
CA TYR A 72 23.87 14.21 19.54
C TYR A 72 24.19 12.90 20.24
N TYR A 73 25.37 12.37 20.05
CA TYR A 73 25.80 11.12 20.70
C TYR A 73 27.31 11.03 20.88
N MET A 74 27.75 10.24 21.85
CA MET A 74 29.13 9.91 22.09
C MET A 74 29.25 8.52 22.71
N LEU A 75 30.38 7.86 22.48
CA LEU A 75 30.71 6.61 23.15
C LEU A 75 31.30 6.91 24.54
N GLN A 76 30.83 6.20 25.57
CA GLN A 76 31.31 6.30 26.91
C GLN A 76 31.77 4.94 27.43
N GLY A 77 32.92 4.89 28.10
CA GLY A 77 33.42 3.71 28.75
C GLY A 77 33.54 3.96 30.25
N ASN A 78 33.18 2.97 31.09
CA ASN A 78 33.30 3.02 32.55
C ASN A 78 33.91 1.73 33.07
N ASN A 79 35.02 1.85 33.79
CA ASN A 79 35.74 0.74 34.43
C ASN A 79 35.45 0.58 35.93
N GLY A 80 34.41 1.25 36.46
CA GLY A 80 34.03 1.27 37.86
C GLY A 80 34.80 2.30 38.74
N ARG A 81 35.85 2.93 38.19
CA ARG A 81 36.63 3.97 38.87
C ARG A 81 36.63 5.29 38.12
N THR A 82 36.72 5.20 36.80
CA THR A 82 36.80 6.36 35.89
C THR A 82 35.81 6.18 34.75
N THR A 83 35.33 7.32 34.25
CA THR A 83 34.52 7.40 33.02
C THR A 83 35.31 8.12 31.97
N THR A 84 35.49 7.50 30.82
CA THR A 84 36.13 8.08 29.62
C THR A 84 35.05 8.30 28.54
N THR A 85 35.10 9.43 27.88
CA THR A 85 34.19 9.76 26.77
C THR A 85 34.95 10.04 25.49
N SER A 86 34.35 9.71 24.36
CA SER A 86 34.88 10.04 23.05
C SER A 86 34.50 11.47 22.61
N ASN A 87 34.87 11.81 21.37
CA ASN A 87 34.30 12.95 20.67
C ASN A 87 32.79 12.85 20.50
N MET A 88 32.12 13.98 20.48
CA MET A 88 30.68 14.08 20.17
C MET A 88 30.47 14.14 18.67
N MET A 89 29.42 13.43 18.22
CA MET A 89 28.92 13.45 16.86
C MET A 89 27.42 13.76 16.88
N SER A 90 26.86 14.05 15.72
CA SER A 90 25.40 14.24 15.56
C SER A 90 24.91 13.63 14.25
N PHE A 91 23.63 13.29 14.23
CA PHE A 91 22.89 12.91 13.00
C PHE A 91 21.47 13.47 13.08
N THR A 92 20.81 13.55 11.92
CA THR A 92 19.40 13.96 11.85
C THR A 92 18.61 12.84 11.22
N THR A 93 17.53 12.40 11.90
CA THR A 93 16.59 11.41 11.36
C THR A 93 15.85 11.97 10.14
N GLN A 94 15.40 11.08 9.26
CA GLN A 94 14.59 11.49 8.11
C GLN A 94 13.27 12.12 8.58
N PRO A 95 12.77 13.17 7.92
CA PRO A 95 11.49 13.78 8.24
C PRO A 95 10.32 12.89 7.80
N ASN A 96 9.16 13.08 8.40
CA ASN A 96 7.91 12.55 7.86
C ASN A 96 7.57 13.26 6.52
N ILE A 97 6.96 12.54 5.61
CA ILE A 97 6.62 12.99 4.26
C ILE A 97 5.18 12.59 3.91
N SER A 98 4.67 13.10 2.80
CA SER A 98 3.45 12.57 2.20
C SER A 98 3.63 11.11 1.78
N PRO A 99 2.56 10.31 1.67
CA PRO A 99 2.62 8.90 1.30
C PRO A 99 3.30 8.66 -0.04
N LYS A 100 3.80 7.44 -0.28
CA LYS A 100 4.27 7.01 -1.60
C LYS A 100 3.34 5.95 -2.18
N LEU A 101 3.12 6.05 -3.49
CA LEU A 101 2.27 5.16 -4.25
C LEU A 101 3.07 4.44 -5.34
N SER A 102 2.69 3.19 -5.61
CA SER A 102 3.08 2.48 -6.84
C SER A 102 2.32 3.04 -8.05
N SER A 103 2.70 2.60 -9.25
CA SER A 103 1.87 2.79 -10.44
C SER A 103 0.54 2.08 -10.27
N ALA A 104 -0.53 2.70 -10.79
CA ALA A 104 -1.85 2.07 -10.83
C ALA A 104 -1.97 1.08 -11.99
N THR A 105 -2.87 0.12 -11.85
CA THR A 105 -3.27 -0.82 -12.88
C THR A 105 -4.78 -0.89 -12.98
N LEU A 106 -5.29 -1.00 -14.21
CA LEU A 106 -6.68 -1.31 -14.48
C LEU A 106 -6.87 -2.82 -14.28
N LEU A 107 -7.88 -3.20 -13.52
CA LEU A 107 -8.30 -4.58 -13.32
C LEU A 107 -9.55 -4.87 -14.16
N SER A 108 -10.53 -5.58 -13.58
CA SER A 108 -11.82 -5.82 -14.24
C SER A 108 -12.52 -4.51 -14.58
N HIS A 109 -13.11 -4.44 -15.76
CA HIS A 109 -13.75 -3.23 -16.24
C HIS A 109 -14.90 -3.54 -17.21
N GLY A 110 -15.78 -2.58 -17.37
CA GLY A 110 -16.97 -2.69 -18.21
C GLY A 110 -17.50 -1.33 -18.67
N PRO A 111 -18.69 -1.30 -19.26
CA PRO A 111 -19.21 -0.11 -19.93
C PRO A 111 -19.33 1.15 -19.07
N MET A 112 -19.54 1.00 -17.78
CA MET A 112 -19.83 2.13 -16.87
C MET A 112 -19.09 2.05 -15.54
N SER A 113 -18.13 1.13 -15.40
CA SER A 113 -17.34 0.96 -14.18
C SER A 113 -16.02 0.24 -14.43
N ALA A 114 -15.10 0.40 -13.50
CA ALA A 114 -13.82 -0.28 -13.51
C ALA A 114 -13.31 -0.51 -12.08
N PHE A 115 -12.45 -1.51 -11.91
CA PHE A 115 -11.62 -1.67 -10.73
C PHE A 115 -10.20 -1.18 -11.04
N VAL A 116 -9.68 -0.37 -10.14
CA VAL A 116 -8.29 0.13 -10.18
C VAL A 116 -7.55 -0.38 -8.98
N SER A 117 -6.32 -0.83 -9.18
CA SER A 117 -5.42 -1.25 -8.08
C SER A 117 -4.13 -0.47 -8.12
N TYR A 118 -3.63 -0.13 -6.94
CA TYR A 118 -2.31 0.45 -6.67
C TYR A 118 -1.88 0.06 -5.26
N GLU A 119 -0.67 0.40 -4.89
CA GLU A 119 -0.14 0.09 -3.56
C GLU A 119 0.35 1.36 -2.88
N ILE A 120 0.02 1.51 -1.60
CA ILE A 120 0.64 2.48 -0.72
C ILE A 120 1.90 1.81 -0.19
N THR A 121 3.07 2.25 -0.68
CA THR A 121 4.37 1.64 -0.41
C THR A 121 5.11 2.25 0.78
N ASP A 122 4.65 3.40 1.26
CA ASP A 122 5.21 4.14 2.40
C ASP A 122 4.14 5.11 2.89
N ASP A 123 3.74 5.01 4.15
CA ASP A 123 2.75 5.91 4.78
C ASP A 123 3.32 7.30 5.07
N GLY A 124 4.63 7.47 4.89
CA GLY A 124 5.34 8.71 5.13
C GLY A 124 5.70 8.93 6.61
N GLY A 125 5.43 7.96 7.48
CA GLY A 125 5.67 8.03 8.93
C GLY A 125 4.57 8.75 9.70
N GLU A 126 3.41 8.99 9.10
CA GLU A 126 2.27 9.66 9.70
C GLU A 126 0.97 8.88 9.42
N PRO A 127 -0.03 8.98 10.31
CA PRO A 127 -1.31 8.31 10.10
C PRO A 127 -1.95 8.70 8.78
N MET A 128 -2.33 7.69 7.99
CA MET A 128 -3.07 7.87 6.76
C MET A 128 -4.50 8.31 7.04
N THR A 129 -5.00 9.28 6.29
CA THR A 129 -6.34 9.85 6.47
C THR A 129 -7.33 9.42 5.40
N GLU A 130 -6.89 9.32 4.15
CA GLU A 130 -7.72 8.86 3.04
C GLU A 130 -6.87 8.37 1.86
N THR A 131 -7.48 7.52 1.03
CA THR A 131 -6.96 7.11 -0.25
C THR A 131 -8.10 6.90 -1.23
N GLY A 132 -7.79 6.99 -2.53
CA GLY A 132 -8.80 6.87 -3.57
C GLY A 132 -8.27 7.18 -4.96
N CYS A 133 -9.17 7.63 -5.82
CA CYS A 133 -8.85 7.98 -7.19
C CYS A 133 -9.59 9.24 -7.62
N TYR A 134 -8.89 10.15 -8.24
CA TYR A 134 -9.49 11.22 -9.03
C TYR A 134 -9.78 10.69 -10.43
N VAL A 135 -11.00 10.92 -10.89
CA VAL A 135 -11.51 10.46 -12.19
C VAL A 135 -11.99 11.66 -12.98
N TYR A 136 -11.54 11.80 -14.19
CA TYR A 136 -11.92 12.92 -15.06
C TYR A 136 -11.89 12.52 -16.53
N LEU A 137 -12.68 13.21 -17.37
CA LEU A 137 -12.66 13.02 -18.82
C LEU A 137 -11.31 13.50 -19.38
N THR A 138 -10.77 12.73 -20.31
CA THR A 138 -9.49 13.04 -20.95
C THR A 138 -9.56 14.40 -21.67
N GLY A 139 -8.68 15.30 -21.28
CA GLY A 139 -8.66 16.67 -21.79
C GLY A 139 -9.58 17.66 -21.05
N GLU A 140 -10.36 17.19 -20.07
CA GLU A 140 -11.30 18.01 -19.29
C GLU A 140 -11.01 17.90 -17.79
N PRO A 141 -9.91 18.46 -17.26
CA PRO A 141 -9.54 18.34 -15.87
C PRO A 141 -10.56 18.92 -14.87
N GLU A 142 -11.44 19.83 -15.30
CA GLU A 142 -12.56 20.34 -14.50
C GLU A 142 -13.68 19.32 -14.28
N SER A 143 -13.77 18.26 -15.09
CA SER A 143 -14.72 17.16 -14.86
C SER A 143 -14.34 16.25 -13.68
N LYS A 144 -13.28 16.60 -12.97
CA LYS A 144 -12.64 15.82 -11.89
C LYS A 144 -13.62 15.47 -10.77
N GLN A 145 -13.85 14.17 -10.60
CA GLN A 145 -14.60 13.59 -9.50
C GLN A 145 -13.65 12.83 -8.57
N LYS A 146 -13.96 12.81 -7.28
CA LYS A 146 -13.17 12.13 -6.26
C LYS A 146 -13.87 10.87 -5.79
N TYR A 147 -13.24 9.72 -5.98
CA TYR A 147 -13.66 8.43 -5.47
C TYR A 147 -12.76 8.07 -4.28
N ILE A 148 -13.35 7.88 -3.12
CA ILE A 148 -12.65 7.56 -1.88
C ILE A 148 -12.88 6.08 -1.56
N LEU A 149 -11.85 5.38 -1.08
CA LEU A 149 -11.99 4.05 -0.55
C LEU A 149 -12.71 4.11 0.80
N GLU A 150 -13.95 3.62 0.83
CA GLU A 150 -14.72 3.51 2.07
C GLU A 150 -14.09 2.49 3.02
N ASN A 151 -14.16 2.78 4.33
CA ASN A 151 -13.61 1.91 5.38
C ASN A 151 -12.10 1.64 5.22
N PHE A 152 -11.35 2.61 4.70
CA PHE A 152 -9.89 2.54 4.64
C PHE A 152 -9.32 2.40 6.06
N ASP A 153 -8.49 1.39 6.29
CA ASP A 153 -7.93 1.07 7.61
C ASP A 153 -6.71 1.92 8.01
N GLY A 154 -6.30 2.82 7.13
CA GLY A 154 -5.18 3.74 7.37
C GLY A 154 -3.79 3.12 7.25
N LYS A 155 -3.65 1.95 6.61
CA LYS A 155 -2.40 1.22 6.50
C LYS A 155 -1.81 1.23 5.10
N GLU A 156 -0.51 0.97 5.04
CA GLU A 156 0.19 0.59 3.82
C GLU A 156 -0.37 -0.70 3.24
N GLY A 157 -0.21 -0.87 1.95
CA GLY A 157 -0.56 -2.08 1.25
C GLY A 157 -1.35 -1.85 -0.04
N LYS A 158 -1.84 -2.95 -0.58
CA LYS A 158 -2.52 -2.97 -1.86
C LYS A 158 -3.95 -2.44 -1.72
N ILE A 159 -4.27 -1.47 -2.54
CA ILE A 159 -5.58 -0.86 -2.67
C ILE A 159 -6.27 -1.42 -3.93
N LYS A 160 -7.55 -1.74 -3.79
CA LYS A 160 -8.46 -2.04 -4.89
C LYS A 160 -9.70 -1.17 -4.71
N LEU A 161 -9.99 -0.36 -5.70
CA LEU A 161 -11.09 0.60 -5.67
C LEU A 161 -12.00 0.39 -6.88
N ARG A 162 -13.31 0.32 -6.63
CA ARG A 162 -14.31 0.36 -7.69
C ARG A 162 -14.63 1.81 -8.06
N ILE A 163 -14.57 2.11 -9.34
CA ILE A 163 -15.02 3.37 -9.95
C ILE A 163 -16.26 3.03 -10.76
N GLY A 164 -17.37 3.69 -10.48
CA GLY A 164 -18.65 3.46 -11.13
C GLY A 164 -19.29 4.74 -11.67
N ASN A 165 -20.49 4.61 -12.25
CA ASN A 165 -21.23 5.72 -12.84
C ASN A 165 -20.45 6.46 -13.94
N LEU A 166 -19.64 5.72 -14.70
CA LEU A 166 -18.95 6.25 -15.87
C LEU A 166 -19.93 6.39 -17.04
N GLU A 167 -19.67 7.32 -17.95
CA GLU A 167 -20.39 7.45 -19.20
C GLU A 167 -19.92 6.40 -20.20
N ARG A 168 -20.82 5.90 -21.04
CA ARG A 168 -20.48 4.96 -22.11
C ARG A 168 -19.73 5.68 -23.23
N ASN A 169 -18.83 4.97 -23.89
CA ASN A 169 -18.04 5.47 -25.03
C ASN A 169 -17.31 6.79 -24.70
N ALA A 170 -16.81 6.89 -23.49
CA ALA A 170 -16.06 8.05 -22.99
C ALA A 170 -14.62 7.67 -22.65
N HIS A 171 -13.74 8.68 -22.66
CA HIS A 171 -12.32 8.52 -22.39
C HIS A 171 -11.99 9.14 -21.04
N TYR A 172 -11.51 8.35 -20.12
CA TYR A 172 -11.21 8.77 -18.76
C TYR A 172 -9.73 8.70 -18.42
N GLU A 173 -9.33 9.50 -17.46
CA GLU A 173 -8.09 9.37 -16.73
C GLU A 173 -8.41 9.08 -15.26
N PHE A 174 -7.76 8.04 -14.71
CA PHE A 174 -7.85 7.64 -13.32
C PHE A 174 -6.54 7.93 -12.63
N GLN A 175 -6.52 8.88 -11.70
CA GLN A 175 -5.35 9.32 -10.97
C GLN A 175 -5.46 8.92 -9.50
N PRO A 176 -4.73 7.88 -9.03
CA PRO A 176 -4.73 7.49 -7.63
C PRO A 176 -4.20 8.61 -6.74
N PHE A 177 -4.68 8.66 -5.52
CA PHE A 177 -4.13 9.53 -4.49
C PHE A 177 -4.10 8.84 -3.13
N ALA A 178 -3.22 9.30 -2.27
CA ALA A 178 -3.20 8.97 -0.85
C ALA A 178 -2.79 10.19 -0.04
N ARG A 179 -3.35 10.33 1.16
CA ARG A 179 -3.12 11.47 2.04
C ARG A 179 -2.82 11.01 3.46
N ASN A 180 -1.88 11.68 4.09
CA ASN A 180 -1.63 11.63 5.52
C ASN A 180 -1.68 13.06 6.12
N THR A 181 -1.26 13.23 7.37
CA THR A 181 -1.26 14.54 8.03
C THR A 181 -0.22 15.52 7.48
N VAL A 182 0.81 15.04 6.76
CA VAL A 182 1.81 15.90 6.10
C VAL A 182 1.29 16.45 4.77
N GLY A 183 0.58 15.62 3.98
CA GLY A 183 0.07 16.04 2.70
C GLY A 183 -0.50 14.93 1.84
N GLU A 184 -0.83 15.28 0.59
CA GLU A 184 -1.36 14.37 -0.42
C GLU A 184 -0.30 14.06 -1.47
N THR A 185 -0.26 12.82 -1.90
CA THR A 185 0.49 12.38 -3.08
C THR A 185 -0.48 11.93 -4.15
N LEU A 186 -0.24 12.39 -5.37
CA LEU A 186 -0.94 11.94 -6.57
C LEU A 186 -0.06 10.90 -7.29
N GLY A 187 -0.64 9.77 -7.62
CA GLY A 187 -0.02 8.78 -8.49
C GLY A 187 -0.07 9.17 -9.96
N THR A 188 0.58 8.38 -10.81
CA THR A 188 0.49 8.54 -12.26
C THR A 188 -0.92 8.18 -12.72
N ALA A 189 -1.53 9.04 -13.53
CA ALA A 189 -2.83 8.77 -14.14
C ALA A 189 -2.73 7.64 -15.16
N ILE A 190 -3.74 6.77 -15.19
CA ILE A 190 -3.93 5.75 -16.21
C ILE A 190 -5.16 6.06 -17.04
N ARG A 191 -5.13 5.72 -18.34
CA ARG A 191 -6.26 5.93 -19.25
C ARG A 191 -7.17 4.72 -19.26
N TYR A 192 -8.46 5.00 -19.38
CA TYR A 192 -9.50 4.01 -19.56
C TYR A 192 -10.55 4.52 -20.56
N ASP A 193 -10.80 3.72 -21.59
CA ASP A 193 -11.84 3.99 -22.58
C ASP A 193 -13.01 3.03 -22.29
N THR A 194 -14.16 3.59 -21.90
CA THR A 194 -15.35 2.78 -21.66
C THR A 194 -15.86 2.19 -22.96
N SER A 195 -16.20 0.90 -22.94
CA SER A 195 -16.74 0.16 -24.09
C SER A 195 -17.86 -0.77 -23.64
N ASP A 196 -18.63 -1.31 -24.57
CA ASP A 196 -19.68 -2.29 -24.26
C ASP A 196 -19.12 -3.69 -23.92
N ALA A 197 -17.81 -3.89 -24.04
CA ALA A 197 -17.15 -5.12 -23.63
C ALA A 197 -16.80 -5.09 -22.13
N ILE A 198 -16.95 -6.24 -21.48
CA ILE A 198 -16.57 -6.47 -20.10
C ILE A 198 -15.33 -7.35 -20.06
N THR A 199 -14.34 -6.98 -19.27
CA THR A 199 -13.17 -7.79 -18.98
C THR A 199 -13.12 -8.11 -17.49
N LEU A 200 -13.08 -9.40 -17.15
CA LEU A 200 -12.98 -9.87 -15.76
C LEU A 200 -11.59 -10.46 -15.51
N ASN A 201 -10.81 -9.81 -14.67
CA ASN A 201 -9.49 -10.28 -14.24
C ASN A 201 -9.57 -11.16 -12.99
N GLU A 202 -10.63 -11.01 -12.20
CA GLU A 202 -10.93 -11.82 -11.01
C GLU A 202 -12.36 -12.35 -11.11
N THR A 203 -12.58 -13.56 -10.60
CA THR A 203 -13.89 -14.19 -10.59
C THR A 203 -14.83 -13.58 -9.54
N GLY A 204 -16.16 -13.62 -9.78
CA GLY A 204 -17.18 -13.12 -8.86
C GLY A 204 -17.37 -11.59 -8.89
N GLU A 205 -16.75 -10.88 -9.82
CA GLU A 205 -16.79 -9.42 -9.88
C GLU A 205 -17.90 -8.85 -10.76
N LEU A 206 -18.53 -9.67 -11.59
CA LEU A 206 -19.51 -9.20 -12.58
C LEU A 206 -20.66 -8.42 -11.94
N THR A 207 -21.23 -8.89 -10.84
CA THR A 207 -22.32 -8.19 -10.13
C THR A 207 -21.89 -6.82 -9.64
N GLN A 208 -20.70 -6.72 -9.05
CA GLN A 208 -20.18 -5.44 -8.56
C GLN A 208 -19.85 -4.49 -9.72
N LEU A 209 -19.29 -5.03 -10.81
CA LEU A 209 -18.95 -4.26 -12.00
C LEU A 209 -20.21 -3.69 -12.66
N MET A 210 -21.29 -4.48 -12.77
CA MET A 210 -22.56 -4.03 -13.36
C MET A 210 -23.31 -3.04 -12.45
N GLY A 211 -23.22 -3.19 -11.13
CA GLY A 211 -23.87 -2.33 -10.15
C GLY A 211 -25.36 -2.14 -10.42
N ASN A 212 -25.82 -0.91 -10.47
CA ASN A 212 -27.23 -0.57 -10.68
C ASN A 212 -27.73 -0.78 -12.14
N HIS A 213 -26.81 -1.07 -13.07
CA HIS A 213 -27.11 -1.22 -14.51
C HIS A 213 -27.32 -2.67 -14.93
N LEU A 214 -27.48 -3.59 -13.99
CA LEU A 214 -27.57 -5.04 -14.21
C LEU A 214 -28.61 -5.43 -15.26
N TYR A 215 -29.72 -4.74 -15.35
CA TYR A 215 -30.87 -5.09 -16.22
C TYR A 215 -31.02 -4.22 -17.46
N GLU A 216 -30.02 -3.40 -17.79
CA GLU A 216 -30.11 -2.46 -18.90
C GLU A 216 -29.66 -3.03 -20.25
N TYR A 217 -28.95 -4.15 -20.24
CA TYR A 217 -28.28 -4.70 -21.42
C TYR A 217 -29.14 -5.75 -22.12
N THR A 218 -29.12 -5.70 -23.46
CA THR A 218 -29.69 -6.73 -24.34
C THR A 218 -28.60 -7.53 -25.05
N HIS A 219 -27.40 -6.97 -25.14
CA HIS A 219 -26.21 -7.56 -25.73
C HIS A 219 -24.99 -7.24 -24.87
N LEU A 220 -24.08 -8.21 -24.69
CA LEU A 220 -22.81 -8.04 -23.98
C LEU A 220 -21.73 -8.95 -24.59
N THR A 221 -20.51 -8.44 -24.65
CA THR A 221 -19.29 -9.22 -24.85
C THR A 221 -18.56 -9.32 -23.52
N ILE A 222 -18.25 -10.53 -23.08
CA ILE A 222 -17.54 -10.78 -21.83
C ILE A 222 -16.27 -11.57 -22.13
N ALA A 223 -15.15 -11.14 -21.55
CA ALA A 223 -13.85 -11.80 -21.62
C ALA A 223 -13.27 -11.99 -20.22
N GLY A 224 -12.34 -12.94 -20.08
CA GLY A 224 -11.64 -13.21 -18.84
C GLY A 224 -12.17 -14.43 -18.11
N THR A 225 -12.04 -14.47 -16.77
CA THR A 225 -12.35 -15.67 -15.98
C THR A 225 -13.64 -15.49 -15.20
N LEU A 226 -14.59 -16.41 -15.42
CA LEU A 226 -15.89 -16.47 -14.75
C LEU A 226 -15.94 -17.63 -13.76
N ASN A 227 -16.69 -17.47 -12.68
CA ASN A 227 -17.10 -18.57 -11.79
C ASN A 227 -18.63 -18.65 -11.65
N GLY A 228 -19.13 -19.48 -10.76
CA GLY A 228 -20.56 -19.64 -10.52
C GLY A 228 -21.30 -18.38 -10.08
N GLU A 229 -20.64 -17.44 -9.39
CA GLU A 229 -21.24 -16.16 -8.99
C GLU A 229 -21.47 -15.27 -10.21
N ASP A 230 -20.49 -15.21 -11.13
CA ASP A 230 -20.63 -14.46 -12.38
C ASP A 230 -21.71 -15.07 -13.28
N LEU A 231 -21.77 -16.40 -13.38
CA LEU A 231 -22.83 -17.09 -14.11
C LEU A 231 -24.23 -16.83 -13.50
N SER A 232 -24.31 -16.75 -12.16
CA SER A 232 -25.56 -16.38 -11.47
C SER A 232 -25.96 -14.92 -11.79
N CYS A 233 -25.01 -14.02 -11.85
CA CYS A 233 -25.22 -12.64 -12.29
C CYS A 233 -25.76 -12.60 -13.73
N MET A 234 -25.11 -13.29 -14.66
CA MET A 234 -25.58 -13.40 -16.06
C MET A 234 -27.00 -13.95 -16.15
N ARG A 235 -27.33 -14.97 -15.36
CA ARG A 235 -28.68 -15.53 -15.28
C ARG A 235 -29.69 -14.47 -14.87
N MET A 236 -29.39 -13.65 -13.85
CA MET A 236 -30.28 -12.54 -13.44
C MET A 236 -30.47 -11.53 -14.58
N MET A 237 -29.40 -11.22 -15.33
CA MET A 237 -29.46 -10.34 -16.49
C MET A 237 -30.31 -10.92 -17.63
N MET A 238 -30.42 -12.24 -17.74
CA MET A 238 -31.23 -12.98 -18.71
C MET A 238 -32.70 -13.20 -18.27
N GLY A 239 -33.12 -12.65 -17.13
CA GLY A 239 -34.52 -12.67 -16.67
C GLY A 239 -34.84 -13.70 -15.61
N ARG A 240 -33.89 -14.41 -15.01
CA ARG A 240 -34.09 -15.38 -13.94
C ARG A 240 -33.04 -15.27 -12.84
N ASP A 241 -33.46 -15.30 -11.60
CA ASP A 241 -32.54 -15.39 -10.46
C ASP A 241 -32.17 -16.86 -10.12
N ASN A 242 -31.41 -17.05 -9.03
CA ASN A 242 -30.96 -18.37 -8.59
C ASN A 242 -32.10 -19.27 -8.08
N ASN A 243 -33.23 -18.71 -7.69
CA ASN A 243 -34.42 -19.43 -7.27
C ASN A 243 -35.40 -19.70 -8.45
N ASN A 244 -34.94 -19.35 -9.68
CA ASN A 244 -35.75 -19.40 -10.91
C ASN A 244 -36.93 -18.41 -10.92
N GLU A 245 -36.89 -17.38 -10.08
CA GLU A 245 -37.86 -16.30 -10.10
C GLU A 245 -37.55 -15.31 -11.21
N ALA A 246 -38.59 -14.63 -11.73
CA ALA A 246 -38.43 -13.69 -12.81
C ALA A 246 -37.69 -12.41 -12.33
N THR A 247 -36.73 -11.96 -13.09
CA THR A 247 -36.05 -10.67 -12.91
C THR A 247 -36.40 -9.70 -14.05
N SER A 248 -35.96 -8.45 -13.94
CA SER A 248 -36.12 -7.46 -15.02
C SER A 248 -35.08 -7.61 -16.13
N GLY A 249 -34.26 -8.65 -16.09
CA GLY A 249 -33.22 -8.93 -17.09
C GLY A 249 -33.78 -9.16 -18.47
N LYS A 250 -33.11 -8.61 -19.47
CA LYS A 250 -33.46 -8.67 -20.88
C LYS A 250 -32.29 -9.01 -21.79
N LEU A 251 -31.18 -9.45 -21.22
CA LEU A 251 -29.99 -9.88 -21.93
C LEU A 251 -30.31 -11.11 -22.77
N SER A 252 -30.18 -11.03 -24.08
CA SER A 252 -30.56 -12.06 -25.07
C SER A 252 -29.44 -12.45 -26.02
N ASP A 253 -28.37 -11.65 -26.08
CA ASP A 253 -27.24 -11.88 -26.94
C ASP A 253 -25.93 -11.68 -26.15
N ILE A 254 -25.12 -12.74 -26.11
CA ILE A 254 -23.90 -12.75 -25.28
C ILE A 254 -22.78 -13.40 -26.07
N ASP A 255 -21.69 -12.68 -26.21
CA ASP A 255 -20.43 -13.20 -26.73
C ASP A 255 -19.51 -13.60 -25.56
N LEU A 256 -19.17 -14.89 -25.49
CA LEU A 256 -18.29 -15.50 -24.49
C LEU A 256 -17.05 -16.14 -25.12
N THR A 257 -16.66 -15.72 -26.32
CA THR A 257 -15.59 -16.34 -27.09
C THR A 257 -14.25 -16.35 -26.32
N ASP A 258 -13.99 -15.31 -25.52
CA ASP A 258 -12.73 -15.14 -24.77
C ASP A 258 -12.90 -15.38 -23.26
N VAL A 259 -13.79 -16.31 -22.88
CA VAL A 259 -14.08 -16.65 -21.49
C VAL A 259 -13.40 -17.96 -21.08
N HIS A 260 -12.86 -17.97 -19.88
CA HIS A 260 -12.43 -19.17 -19.16
C HIS A 260 -13.33 -19.38 -17.94
N LEU A 261 -13.72 -20.63 -17.66
CA LEU A 261 -14.46 -20.98 -16.46
C LEU A 261 -13.50 -21.49 -15.37
N ALA A 262 -13.61 -20.90 -14.20
CA ALA A 262 -12.97 -21.38 -12.98
C ALA A 262 -13.97 -22.07 -12.08
N ALA A 263 -13.51 -23.01 -11.29
CA ALA A 263 -14.30 -23.62 -10.22
C ALA A 263 -14.65 -22.59 -9.14
N GLY A 264 -15.76 -22.82 -8.43
CA GLY A 264 -16.21 -21.98 -7.32
C GLY A 264 -17.43 -21.15 -7.65
N GLY A 265 -18.01 -20.54 -6.60
CA GLY A 265 -19.28 -19.84 -6.70
C GLY A 265 -20.49 -20.80 -6.87
N MET A 266 -21.70 -20.26 -6.81
CA MET A 266 -22.93 -21.03 -6.94
C MET A 266 -23.69 -20.68 -8.19
N VAL A 267 -24.24 -21.67 -8.88
CA VAL A 267 -25.10 -21.49 -10.06
C VAL A 267 -26.47 -22.16 -9.87
N GLY A 268 -27.49 -21.39 -10.20
CA GLY A 268 -28.85 -21.87 -10.34
C GLY A 268 -29.54 -22.29 -9.02
N PRO A 269 -30.75 -22.82 -9.13
CA PRO A 269 -31.63 -23.07 -7.97
C PRO A 269 -31.19 -24.24 -7.08
N TYR A 270 -30.22 -25.03 -7.51
CA TYR A 270 -29.76 -26.24 -6.79
C TYR A 270 -28.44 -26.04 -6.04
N HIS A 271 -27.92 -24.82 -5.97
CA HIS A 271 -26.70 -24.49 -5.22
C HIS A 271 -25.48 -25.39 -5.53
N HIS A 272 -25.33 -25.78 -6.81
CA HIS A 272 -24.13 -26.51 -7.24
C HIS A 272 -23.00 -25.53 -7.53
N GLU A 273 -21.80 -25.87 -7.08
CA GLU A 273 -20.61 -25.13 -7.49
C GLU A 273 -20.37 -25.31 -9.00
N ALA A 274 -19.96 -24.23 -9.67
CA ALA A 274 -19.54 -24.31 -11.07
C ALA A 274 -18.27 -25.15 -11.17
N ALA A 275 -18.26 -26.12 -12.08
CA ALA A 275 -17.06 -26.85 -12.43
C ALA A 275 -16.29 -26.10 -13.53
N GLU A 276 -14.98 -26.26 -13.54
CA GLU A 276 -14.12 -25.70 -14.56
C GLU A 276 -14.51 -26.20 -15.97
N ASN A 277 -14.62 -25.28 -16.93
CA ASN A 277 -14.91 -25.58 -18.35
C ASN A 277 -16.30 -26.24 -18.65
N GLN A 278 -17.36 -25.82 -17.97
CA GLN A 278 -18.73 -26.30 -18.24
C GLN A 278 -19.57 -25.37 -19.17
N ILE A 279 -18.99 -24.77 -20.19
CA ILE A 279 -19.76 -24.10 -21.23
C ILE A 279 -19.84 -24.96 -22.47
#